data_734f119180b5892e6aede5b6b11bb928
#
_entry.id   734f119180b5892e6aede5b6b11bb928
#
_cell.length_a   1.000
_cell.length_b   1.000
_cell.length_c   1.000
_cell.angle_alpha   90.00
_cell.angle_beta   90.00
_cell.angle_gamma   90.00
#
_symmetry.space_group_name_H-M   'P 1'
#
loop_
_entity.id
_entity.type
_entity.pdbx_description
1 polymer ?
#
loop_
_entity_poly.entity_id
_entity_poly.type
_entity_poly.pdbx_seq_one_letter_code
_entity_poly.pdbx_strand_id
1 'polypeptide(L)'
;MNFSQKIQQVAIAVSITGLFAVAIAGGCAGIWYESPPLLFVAVLQILCVAVVLILLIRPKKSVPDTAQQGASQLTLTGDSHSDEAFRNLVSITETLESNEPFKNILQFIYDSFSAYIPYTHIGVALITDDITTIRASYGVSGPQHRTLARRLSGYRTDIHTTSLLGVLQSRKPRVINDLVEYLCGKEINEYNRILLDEGIKSSITFPLVKNGVPIGIIFFSSAQKNIYNEGHIEFLRNVAESIMLALDRKLLIDEMVVSSTLALATLAEERDNQTGMHLERMRSYSTLLSELMARNSIFSDQIDSDYIASLDRFSPLHDIGKVAISDSILLKPAKLTNTEFSIMKTHTTYGGKVLRLADENVRKQGYSIFGMGIEITEGHHERWDGRGYPFGLDGENIPLSSRIVAVTDVFDALASKRPYKQPLSFDETVALILSESGTHFDPRVIDVFSNNLTSFKALYHRFSATY
;
A
#
# COMPACT_ATOMS: atom_id res chain seq x y z
N MET A 1 10.00 13.75 32.17
CA MET A 1 9.13 12.93 33.04
C MET A 1 9.78 11.57 33.24
N ASN A 2 9.98 11.13 34.50
CA ASN A 2 10.66 9.87 34.82
C ASN A 2 9.77 8.68 34.41
N PHE A 3 10.38 7.53 33.97
CA PHE A 3 9.70 6.31 33.53
C PHE A 3 8.61 5.84 34.51
N SER A 4 8.87 5.95 35.82
CA SER A 4 7.90 5.65 36.88
C SER A 4 6.64 6.55 36.84
N GLN A 5 6.77 7.82 36.50
CA GLN A 5 5.62 8.74 36.37
C GLN A 5 4.76 8.45 35.15
N LYS A 6 5.38 7.96 34.05
CA LYS A 6 4.63 7.52 32.86
C LYS A 6 3.82 6.24 33.13
N ILE A 7 4.42 5.27 33.84
CA ILE A 7 3.71 4.04 34.26
C ILE A 7 2.55 4.38 35.18
N GLN A 8 2.72 5.31 36.10
CA GLN A 8 1.66 5.72 37.02
C GLN A 8 0.50 6.43 36.29
N GLN A 9 0.79 7.28 35.31
CA GLN A 9 -0.25 7.92 34.46
C GLN A 9 -0.97 6.93 33.57
N VAL A 10 -0.28 5.94 33.01
CA VAL A 10 -0.89 4.87 32.20
C VAL A 10 -1.76 3.97 33.09
N ALA A 11 -1.29 3.59 34.29
CA ALA A 11 -2.06 2.81 35.25
C ALA A 11 -3.33 3.55 35.71
N ILE A 12 -3.25 4.87 35.93
CA ILE A 12 -4.41 5.71 36.26
C ILE A 12 -5.38 5.79 35.08
N ALA A 13 -4.89 5.97 33.86
CA ALA A 13 -5.72 6.02 32.66
C ALA A 13 -6.44 4.68 32.41
N VAL A 14 -5.75 3.55 32.58
CA VAL A 14 -6.35 2.20 32.46
C VAL A 14 -7.36 1.94 33.56
N SER A 15 -7.11 2.37 34.78
CA SER A 15 -8.06 2.23 35.90
C SER A 15 -9.31 3.11 35.71
N ILE A 16 -9.16 4.32 35.18
CA ILE A 16 -10.28 5.21 34.89
C ILE A 16 -11.13 4.67 33.72
N THR A 17 -10.49 4.16 32.66
CA THR A 17 -11.21 3.54 31.54
C THR A 17 -11.88 2.22 31.93
N GLY A 18 -11.24 1.42 32.77
CA GLY A 18 -11.83 0.20 33.34
C GLY A 18 -13.04 0.49 34.23
N LEU A 19 -12.96 1.51 35.09
CA LEU A 19 -14.08 1.99 35.93
C LEU A 19 -15.24 2.57 35.11
N PHE A 20 -14.93 3.28 34.02
CA PHE A 20 -15.97 3.78 33.08
C PHE A 20 -16.65 2.63 32.33
N ALA A 21 -15.91 1.61 31.89
CA ALA A 21 -16.46 0.43 31.23
C ALA A 21 -17.35 -0.40 32.20
N VAL A 22 -16.97 -0.53 33.47
CA VAL A 22 -17.77 -1.20 34.49
C VAL A 22 -19.00 -0.37 34.87
N ALA A 23 -18.89 0.96 34.95
CA ALA A 23 -20.02 1.84 35.21
C ALA A 23 -21.05 1.85 34.08
N ILE A 24 -20.59 1.81 32.82
CA ILE A 24 -21.45 1.68 31.65
C ILE A 24 -22.09 0.27 31.62
N ALA A 25 -21.36 -0.79 31.92
CA ALA A 25 -21.90 -2.15 31.99
C ALA A 25 -22.89 -2.34 33.14
N GLY A 26 -22.64 -1.70 34.28
CA GLY A 26 -23.54 -1.78 35.45
C GLY A 26 -24.78 -0.91 35.37
N GLY A 27 -24.69 0.25 34.69
CA GLY A 27 -25.81 1.20 34.53
C GLY A 27 -26.78 0.89 33.38
N CYS A 28 -26.37 0.04 32.44
CA CYS A 28 -27.12 -0.19 31.17
C CYS A 28 -27.75 -1.59 31.06
N ALA A 29 -27.82 -2.37 32.15
CA ALA A 29 -28.45 -3.70 32.12
C ALA A 29 -29.94 -3.70 31.64
N GLY A 30 -30.56 -2.53 31.55
CA GLY A 30 -31.91 -2.36 31.01
C GLY A 30 -32.02 -1.80 29.58
N ILE A 31 -30.91 -1.36 28.95
CA ILE A 31 -30.93 -0.65 27.65
C ILE A 31 -30.29 -1.48 26.52
N TRP A 32 -29.77 -2.66 26.83
CA TRP A 32 -28.97 -3.48 25.90
C TRP A 32 -29.73 -4.11 24.73
N TYR A 33 -31.05 -3.98 24.69
CA TYR A 33 -31.86 -4.65 23.67
C TYR A 33 -32.28 -3.77 22.46
N GLU A 34 -31.99 -2.47 22.45
CA GLU A 34 -32.56 -1.56 21.44
C GLU A 34 -31.55 -0.74 20.60
N SER A 35 -30.24 -0.80 20.83
CA SER A 35 -29.31 0.02 20.04
C SER A 35 -27.98 -0.64 19.71
N PRO A 36 -27.91 -1.52 18.67
CA PRO A 36 -26.68 -2.08 18.14
C PRO A 36 -25.54 -1.07 17.81
N PRO A 37 -25.83 0.19 17.40
CA PRO A 37 -24.79 1.17 17.05
C PRO A 37 -23.88 1.57 18.22
N LEU A 38 -24.39 1.59 19.45
CA LEU A 38 -23.61 2.01 20.63
C LEU A 38 -22.54 0.97 21.03
N LEU A 39 -22.84 -0.31 20.86
CA LEU A 39 -21.88 -1.38 21.10
C LEU A 39 -20.72 -1.33 20.09
N PHE A 40 -21.03 -1.05 18.83
CA PHE A 40 -20.06 -0.90 17.75
C PHE A 40 -19.08 0.27 18.00
N VAL A 41 -19.60 1.42 18.42
CA VAL A 41 -18.77 2.59 18.76
C VAL A 41 -17.88 2.29 19.96
N ALA A 42 -18.38 1.57 20.97
CA ALA A 42 -17.60 1.19 22.14
C ALA A 42 -16.46 0.21 21.78
N VAL A 43 -16.72 -0.79 20.93
CA VAL A 43 -15.69 -1.74 20.45
C VAL A 43 -14.65 -1.02 19.59
N LEU A 44 -15.06 -0.09 18.73
CA LEU A 44 -14.15 0.69 17.92
C LEU A 44 -13.25 1.59 18.78
N GLN A 45 -13.80 2.22 19.81
CA GLN A 45 -13.03 3.03 20.77
C GLN A 45 -12.02 2.16 21.55
N ILE A 46 -12.41 0.95 21.98
CA ILE A 46 -11.50 0.02 22.68
C ILE A 46 -10.37 -0.42 21.76
N LEU A 47 -10.64 -0.74 20.49
CA LEU A 47 -9.63 -1.09 19.50
C LEU A 47 -8.67 0.09 19.22
N CYS A 48 -9.17 1.28 19.05
CA CYS A 48 -8.34 2.48 18.85
C CYS A 48 -7.46 2.77 20.08
N VAL A 49 -8.00 2.63 21.29
CA VAL A 49 -7.23 2.80 22.53
C VAL A 49 -6.16 1.71 22.68
N ALA A 50 -6.47 0.46 22.32
CA ALA A 50 -5.51 -0.64 22.36
C ALA A 50 -4.34 -0.41 21.38
N VAL A 51 -4.63 0.05 20.17
CA VAL A 51 -3.60 0.38 19.17
C VAL A 51 -2.73 1.53 19.65
N VAL A 52 -3.32 2.59 20.19
CA VAL A 52 -2.57 3.74 20.76
C VAL A 52 -1.71 3.31 21.96
N LEU A 53 -2.22 2.44 22.83
CA LEU A 53 -1.48 1.89 23.97
C LEU A 53 -0.29 1.03 23.52
N ILE A 54 -0.46 0.18 22.51
CA ILE A 54 0.63 -0.62 21.94
C ILE A 54 1.73 0.27 21.35
N LEU A 55 1.36 1.37 20.72
CA LEU A 55 2.32 2.35 20.16
C LEU A 55 3.05 3.14 21.23
N LEU A 56 2.40 3.41 22.39
CA LEU A 56 2.98 4.17 23.50
C LEU A 56 3.84 3.32 24.45
N ILE A 57 3.61 2.00 24.55
CA ILE A 57 4.27 1.11 25.51
C ILE A 57 5.60 0.54 24.96
N ARG A 58 5.91 0.68 23.66
CA ARG A 58 7.21 0.23 23.18
C ARG A 58 8.34 0.97 23.90
N PRO A 59 9.21 0.26 24.65
CA PRO A 59 10.41 0.87 25.20
C PRO A 59 11.25 1.38 24.04
N LYS A 60 11.71 2.64 24.09
CA LYS A 60 12.82 3.08 23.23
C LYS A 60 13.95 2.08 23.48
N LYS A 61 14.17 1.16 22.55
CA LYS A 61 15.39 0.38 22.54
C LYS A 61 16.53 1.40 22.46
N SER A 62 17.33 1.49 23.50
CA SER A 62 18.63 2.14 23.42
C SER A 62 19.33 1.61 22.16
N VAL A 63 19.82 2.53 21.34
CA VAL A 63 20.71 2.20 20.23
C VAL A 63 21.77 1.26 20.79
N PRO A 64 22.02 0.08 20.20
CA PRO A 64 23.06 -0.81 20.66
C PRO A 64 24.38 -0.05 20.70
N ASP A 65 25.16 -0.20 21.76
CA ASP A 65 26.50 0.39 21.91
C ASP A 65 27.46 0.11 20.75
N THR A 66 27.13 -0.86 19.89
CA THR A 66 27.84 -1.16 18.63
C THR A 66 27.84 0.00 17.64
N ALA A 67 26.85 0.90 17.64
CA ALA A 67 26.88 2.09 16.78
C ALA A 67 27.87 3.14 17.29
N GLN A 68 28.09 3.22 18.63
CA GLN A 68 29.08 4.10 19.21
C GLN A 68 30.51 3.51 19.13
N GLN A 69 30.65 2.19 19.15
CA GLN A 69 31.95 1.55 18.97
C GLN A 69 32.46 1.57 17.51
N GLY A 70 31.54 1.54 16.52
CA GLY A 70 31.91 1.74 15.11
C GLY A 70 32.37 3.17 14.81
N ALA A 71 31.82 4.17 15.50
CA ALA A 71 32.19 5.58 15.34
C ALA A 71 33.58 5.90 15.94
N SER A 72 34.06 5.14 16.91
CA SER A 72 35.36 5.38 17.56
C SER A 72 36.57 4.74 16.86
N GLN A 73 36.35 3.94 15.82
CA GLN A 73 37.43 3.33 15.00
C GLN A 73 37.65 3.97 13.62
N LEU A 74 36.78 4.89 13.21
CA LEU A 74 37.01 5.75 12.06
C LEU A 74 37.87 6.96 12.48
N THR A 75 39.16 6.77 12.63
CA THR A 75 40.16 7.86 12.59
C THR A 75 40.18 8.39 11.16
N LEU A 76 39.29 9.33 10.89
CA LEU A 76 39.21 10.03 9.63
C LEU A 76 40.31 11.08 9.57
N THR A 77 41.26 10.88 8.69
CA THR A 77 42.18 11.90 8.20
C THR A 77 41.34 13.02 7.59
N GLY A 78 41.52 14.25 8.10
CA GLY A 78 40.69 15.43 7.91
C GLY A 78 40.38 15.84 6.47
N ASP A 79 39.39 15.22 5.87
CA ASP A 79 38.74 15.68 4.64
C ASP A 79 37.32 16.14 4.98
N SER A 80 36.99 17.40 4.63
CA SER A 80 35.67 18.02 4.86
C SER A 80 34.49 17.18 4.30
N HIS A 81 34.74 16.32 3.32
CA HIS A 81 33.79 15.42 2.73
C HIS A 81 33.36 14.25 3.65
N SER A 82 34.25 13.75 4.50
CA SER A 82 33.91 12.66 5.41
C SER A 82 33.03 13.13 6.57
N ASP A 83 33.23 14.37 7.05
CA ASP A 83 32.39 14.98 8.10
C ASP A 83 30.97 15.28 7.60
N GLU A 84 30.82 15.58 6.31
CA GLU A 84 29.51 15.81 5.69
C GLU A 84 28.76 14.49 5.46
N ALA A 85 29.45 13.44 4.99
CA ALA A 85 28.88 12.11 4.86
C ALA A 85 28.42 11.53 6.22
N PHE A 86 29.19 11.79 7.29
CA PHE A 86 28.84 11.39 8.65
C PHE A 86 27.62 12.17 9.16
N ARG A 87 27.56 13.49 8.95
CA ARG A 87 26.37 14.31 9.30
C ARG A 87 25.14 13.84 8.53
N ASN A 88 25.29 13.48 7.28
CA ASN A 88 24.21 12.92 6.47
C ASN A 88 23.74 11.56 6.98
N LEU A 89 24.63 10.69 7.47
CA LEU A 89 24.25 9.43 8.14
C LEU A 89 23.44 9.66 9.42
N VAL A 90 23.80 10.64 10.23
CA VAL A 90 23.02 11.03 11.42
C VAL A 90 21.64 11.59 11.00
N SER A 91 21.61 12.44 10.00
CA SER A 91 20.38 13.01 9.44
C SER A 91 19.46 11.93 8.82
N ILE A 92 20.01 10.84 8.28
CA ILE A 92 19.20 9.67 7.85
C ILE A 92 18.44 9.11 9.05
N THR A 93 19.07 8.93 10.20
CA THR A 93 18.40 8.38 11.39
C THR A 93 17.20 9.24 11.80
N GLU A 94 17.33 10.56 11.75
CA GLU A 94 16.24 11.50 12.02
C GLU A 94 15.14 11.42 10.93
N THR A 95 15.53 11.30 9.66
CA THR A 95 14.59 11.15 8.54
C THR A 95 13.88 9.78 8.58
N LEU A 96 14.59 8.73 8.99
CA LEU A 96 14.02 7.39 9.17
C LEU A 96 13.06 7.32 10.37
N GLU A 97 13.27 8.15 11.39
CA GLU A 97 12.35 8.31 12.52
C GLU A 97 11.16 9.21 12.14
N SER A 98 11.29 10.02 11.09
CA SER A 98 10.20 10.82 10.56
C SER A 98 9.14 9.91 9.90
N ASN A 99 7.94 10.43 9.79
CA ASN A 99 6.85 9.68 9.16
C ASN A 99 6.69 10.05 7.67
N GLU A 100 7.79 10.38 7.02
CA GLU A 100 7.83 10.66 5.60
C GLU A 100 7.46 9.44 4.75
N PRO A 101 6.80 9.62 3.61
CA PRO A 101 6.59 8.54 2.65
C PRO A 101 7.91 7.85 2.31
N PHE A 102 7.90 6.53 2.21
CA PHE A 102 9.12 5.75 1.98
C PHE A 102 9.88 6.18 0.72
N LYS A 103 9.18 6.64 -0.30
CA LYS A 103 9.75 7.23 -1.53
C LYS A 103 10.57 8.49 -1.22
N ASN A 104 10.10 9.35 -0.31
CA ASN A 104 10.84 10.56 0.11
C ASN A 104 12.11 10.19 0.88
N ILE A 105 12.07 9.12 1.68
CA ILE A 105 13.24 8.57 2.36
C ILE A 105 14.27 8.09 1.33
N LEU A 106 13.85 7.33 0.31
CA LEU A 106 14.73 6.89 -0.76
C LEU A 106 15.30 8.07 -1.56
N GLN A 107 14.49 9.11 -1.84
CA GLN A 107 14.92 10.31 -2.52
C GLN A 107 15.95 11.07 -1.68
N PHE A 108 15.71 11.25 -0.39
CA PHE A 108 16.65 11.88 0.52
C PHE A 108 18.01 11.12 0.54
N ILE A 109 17.98 9.80 0.60
CA ILE A 109 19.19 8.96 0.53
C ILE A 109 19.90 9.14 -0.81
N TYR A 110 19.12 9.16 -1.91
CA TYR A 110 19.67 9.40 -3.25
C TYR A 110 20.41 10.75 -3.30
N ASP A 111 19.76 11.82 -2.89
CA ASP A 111 20.31 13.17 -2.95
C ASP A 111 21.53 13.34 -2.02
N SER A 112 21.49 12.74 -0.83
CA SER A 112 22.55 12.84 0.17
C SER A 112 23.85 12.16 -0.23
N PHE A 113 23.82 11.06 -0.99
CA PHE A 113 24.99 10.24 -1.22
C PHE A 113 25.38 10.05 -2.68
N SER A 114 24.60 10.50 -3.65
CA SER A 114 24.94 10.39 -5.08
C SER A 114 26.21 11.13 -5.48
N ALA A 115 26.61 12.13 -4.70
CA ALA A 115 27.88 12.85 -4.90
C ALA A 115 29.11 12.02 -4.48
N TYR A 116 28.95 11.08 -3.55
CA TYR A 116 30.03 10.24 -3.01
C TYR A 116 30.13 8.89 -3.72
N ILE A 117 28.97 8.32 -4.05
CA ILE A 117 28.86 7.07 -4.80
C ILE A 117 28.01 7.37 -6.04
N PRO A 118 28.58 7.31 -7.25
CA PRO A 118 27.90 7.77 -8.46
C PRO A 118 26.86 6.76 -8.97
N TYR A 119 25.92 6.36 -8.10
CA TYR A 119 24.74 5.63 -8.52
C TYR A 119 23.73 6.57 -9.16
N THR A 120 22.99 6.08 -10.13
CA THR A 120 21.97 6.80 -10.88
C THR A 120 20.55 6.37 -10.52
N HIS A 121 20.43 5.22 -9.85
CA HIS A 121 19.14 4.63 -9.46
C HIS A 121 19.28 3.81 -8.17
N ILE A 122 18.30 3.98 -7.28
CA ILE A 122 18.05 3.09 -6.13
C ILE A 122 16.71 2.42 -6.39
N GLY A 123 16.67 1.09 -6.36
CA GLY A 123 15.46 0.30 -6.53
C GLY A 123 15.28 -0.70 -5.41
N VAL A 124 14.05 -0.89 -4.95
CA VAL A 124 13.66 -1.89 -3.96
C VAL A 124 12.64 -2.82 -4.58
N ALA A 125 12.91 -4.11 -4.52
CA ALA A 125 11.98 -5.14 -4.94
C ALA A 125 11.67 -6.09 -3.78
N LEU A 126 10.38 -6.37 -3.58
CA LEU A 126 9.88 -7.20 -2.49
C LEU A 126 9.45 -8.57 -3.01
N ILE A 127 9.62 -9.57 -2.18
CA ILE A 127 9.07 -10.91 -2.42
C ILE A 127 7.57 -10.83 -2.14
N THR A 128 6.75 -11.38 -3.03
CA THR A 128 5.30 -11.45 -2.85
C THR A 128 4.90 -12.62 -1.94
N ASP A 129 3.67 -12.65 -1.47
CA ASP A 129 3.18 -13.64 -0.51
C ASP A 129 3.27 -15.09 -1.01
N ASP A 130 3.33 -15.31 -2.33
CA ASP A 130 3.54 -16.62 -2.94
C ASP A 130 4.99 -17.14 -2.82
N ILE A 131 5.91 -16.30 -2.29
CA ILE A 131 7.34 -16.59 -2.07
C ILE A 131 8.09 -16.94 -3.36
N THR A 132 7.42 -17.00 -4.48
CA THR A 132 7.99 -17.38 -5.78
C THR A 132 8.26 -16.16 -6.68
N THR A 133 7.54 -15.08 -6.46
CA THR A 133 7.60 -13.88 -7.28
C THR A 133 8.29 -12.73 -6.54
N ILE A 134 9.13 -11.98 -7.25
CA ILE A 134 9.68 -10.72 -6.78
C ILE A 134 9.09 -9.57 -7.60
N ARG A 135 8.65 -8.51 -6.91
CA ARG A 135 8.02 -7.33 -7.50
C ARG A 135 8.83 -6.08 -7.21
N ALA A 136 9.17 -5.30 -8.24
CA ALA A 136 9.74 -3.97 -8.08
C ALA A 136 8.69 -3.04 -7.45
N SER A 137 8.96 -2.61 -6.21
CA SER A 137 7.98 -1.93 -5.36
C SER A 137 8.28 -0.44 -5.21
N TYR A 138 9.54 -0.07 -5.08
CA TYR A 138 9.96 1.33 -4.92
C TYR A 138 11.18 1.61 -5.75
N GLY A 139 11.33 2.87 -6.20
CA GLY A 139 12.53 3.30 -6.90
C GLY A 139 12.63 4.81 -7.03
N VAL A 140 13.86 5.30 -7.00
CA VAL A 140 14.21 6.69 -7.26
C VAL A 140 15.36 6.73 -8.25
N SER A 141 15.35 7.73 -9.14
CA SER A 141 16.38 7.88 -10.17
C SER A 141 16.77 9.32 -10.33
N GLY A 142 18.00 9.55 -10.71
CA GLY A 142 18.52 10.88 -11.05
C GLY A 142 17.79 11.53 -12.21
N PRO A 143 17.97 12.84 -12.39
CA PRO A 143 17.24 13.64 -13.39
C PRO A 143 17.36 13.10 -14.83
N GLN A 144 18.49 12.48 -15.16
CA GLN A 144 18.76 11.93 -16.51
C GLN A 144 18.13 10.54 -16.74
N HIS A 145 17.68 9.87 -15.68
CA HIS A 145 17.13 8.52 -15.70
C HIS A 145 15.74 8.44 -15.06
N ARG A 146 14.96 9.54 -15.12
CA ARG A 146 13.63 9.64 -14.48
C ARG A 146 12.64 8.55 -14.94
N THR A 147 12.83 8.03 -16.14
CA THR A 147 11.97 6.99 -16.71
C THR A 147 12.23 5.62 -16.11
N LEU A 148 13.43 5.34 -15.61
CA LEU A 148 13.83 4.01 -15.12
C LEU A 148 12.96 3.53 -13.95
N ALA A 149 12.81 4.33 -12.90
CA ALA A 149 11.99 3.97 -11.74
C ALA A 149 10.53 3.70 -12.16
N ARG A 150 9.99 4.49 -13.10
CA ARG A 150 8.64 4.32 -13.63
C ARG A 150 8.51 3.05 -14.49
N ARG A 151 9.46 2.79 -15.40
CA ARG A 151 9.45 1.60 -16.26
C ARG A 151 9.55 0.31 -15.44
N LEU A 152 10.26 0.34 -14.30
CA LEU A 152 10.39 -0.81 -13.40
C LEU A 152 9.23 -0.95 -12.41
N SER A 153 8.43 0.09 -12.20
CA SER A 153 7.33 0.06 -11.21
C SER A 153 6.37 -1.10 -11.50
N GLY A 154 6.11 -1.94 -10.49
CA GLY A 154 5.22 -3.09 -10.60
C GLY A 154 5.77 -4.25 -11.44
N TYR A 155 6.99 -4.18 -11.97
CA TYR A 155 7.60 -5.30 -12.71
C TYR A 155 7.67 -6.54 -11.80
N ARG A 156 7.21 -7.67 -12.31
CA ARG A 156 7.20 -8.95 -11.59
C ARG A 156 7.97 -10.01 -12.36
N THR A 157 8.68 -10.85 -11.64
CA THR A 157 9.37 -12.01 -12.23
C THR A 157 9.44 -13.15 -11.22
N ASP A 158 9.44 -14.39 -11.71
CA ASP A 158 9.71 -15.56 -10.89
C ASP A 158 11.17 -15.50 -10.40
N ILE A 159 11.34 -15.57 -9.09
CA ILE A 159 12.65 -15.50 -8.44
C ILE A 159 13.57 -16.64 -8.86
N HIS A 160 13.01 -17.81 -9.14
CA HIS A 160 13.74 -19.02 -9.54
C HIS A 160 14.34 -18.89 -10.95
N THR A 161 13.77 -18.03 -11.79
CA THR A 161 14.30 -17.76 -13.14
C THR A 161 15.37 -16.67 -13.16
N THR A 162 15.69 -16.09 -11.97
CA THR A 162 16.63 -14.99 -11.85
C THR A 162 17.88 -15.35 -11.05
N SER A 163 18.98 -14.66 -11.32
CA SER A 163 20.19 -14.74 -10.51
C SER A 163 20.06 -14.11 -9.10
N LEU A 164 18.90 -13.51 -8.80
CA LEU A 164 18.59 -12.89 -7.50
C LEU A 164 18.38 -13.94 -6.42
N LEU A 165 17.93 -15.13 -6.77
CA LEU A 165 17.81 -16.25 -5.84
C LEU A 165 19.10 -16.52 -5.08
N GLY A 166 20.25 -16.47 -5.75
CA GLY A 166 21.56 -16.65 -5.13
C GLY A 166 21.89 -15.56 -4.11
N VAL A 167 21.45 -14.31 -4.33
CA VAL A 167 21.62 -13.20 -3.37
C VAL A 167 20.79 -13.44 -2.12
N LEU A 168 19.55 -13.86 -2.29
CA LEU A 168 18.63 -14.12 -1.16
C LEU A 168 19.08 -15.33 -0.34
N GLN A 169 19.51 -16.41 -1.00
CA GLN A 169 19.96 -17.63 -0.33
C GLN A 169 21.29 -17.42 0.40
N SER A 170 22.26 -16.77 -0.25
CA SER A 170 23.59 -16.53 0.34
C SER A 170 23.56 -15.43 1.39
N ARG A 171 22.55 -14.55 1.36
CA ARG A 171 22.46 -13.32 2.18
C ARG A 171 23.67 -12.41 2.04
N LYS A 172 24.38 -12.51 0.92
CA LYS A 172 25.57 -11.70 0.62
C LYS A 172 25.27 -10.72 -0.52
N PRO A 173 25.88 -9.53 -0.52
CA PRO A 173 25.73 -8.61 -1.64
C PRO A 173 26.34 -9.20 -2.91
N ARG A 174 25.78 -8.79 -4.05
CA ARG A 174 26.30 -9.13 -5.37
C ARG A 174 26.70 -7.84 -6.08
N VAL A 175 27.92 -7.79 -6.58
CA VAL A 175 28.44 -6.69 -7.38
C VAL A 175 28.52 -7.11 -8.85
N ILE A 176 27.99 -6.29 -9.73
CA ILE A 176 28.12 -6.38 -11.19
C ILE A 176 28.75 -5.07 -11.63
N ASN A 177 30.04 -5.08 -11.91
CA ASN A 177 30.80 -3.90 -12.30
C ASN A 177 30.74 -3.61 -13.80
N ASP A 178 30.40 -4.62 -14.63
CA ASP A 178 30.07 -4.48 -16.05
C ASP A 178 28.84 -5.33 -16.37
N LEU A 179 27.69 -4.66 -16.56
CA LEU A 179 26.41 -5.33 -16.83
C LEU A 179 26.39 -5.99 -18.21
N VAL A 180 27.04 -5.38 -19.20
CA VAL A 180 27.09 -5.92 -20.56
C VAL A 180 27.90 -7.21 -20.58
N GLU A 181 29.10 -7.21 -19.94
CA GLU A 181 29.93 -8.39 -19.78
C GLU A 181 29.19 -9.49 -18.99
N TYR A 182 28.54 -9.12 -17.89
CA TYR A 182 27.77 -10.05 -17.07
C TYR A 182 26.63 -10.74 -17.83
N LEU A 183 26.00 -10.06 -18.78
CA LEU A 183 24.89 -10.59 -19.59
C LEU A 183 25.37 -11.29 -20.86
N CYS A 184 26.67 -11.24 -21.19
CA CYS A 184 27.21 -11.91 -22.37
C CYS A 184 26.95 -13.42 -22.32
N GLY A 185 26.32 -13.95 -23.38
CA GLY A 185 25.94 -15.36 -23.48
C GLY A 185 24.74 -15.80 -22.64
N LYS A 186 24.00 -14.86 -22.01
CA LYS A 186 22.78 -15.12 -21.26
C LYS A 186 21.57 -14.60 -22.03
N GLU A 187 20.42 -15.22 -21.79
CA GLU A 187 19.14 -14.70 -22.27
C GLU A 187 18.83 -13.37 -21.58
N ILE A 188 18.52 -12.32 -22.37
CA ILE A 188 18.21 -11.00 -21.88
C ILE A 188 16.70 -10.91 -21.62
N ASN A 189 16.31 -11.01 -20.36
CA ASN A 189 14.91 -10.79 -19.94
C ASN A 189 14.51 -9.30 -20.03
N GLU A 190 13.22 -9.02 -19.91
CA GLU A 190 12.66 -7.67 -20.01
C GLU A 190 13.30 -6.69 -19.01
N TYR A 191 13.51 -7.12 -17.76
CA TYR A 191 14.18 -6.30 -16.74
C TYR A 191 15.59 -5.85 -17.17
N ASN A 192 16.40 -6.79 -17.64
CA ASN A 192 17.76 -6.46 -18.10
C ASN A 192 17.74 -5.57 -19.34
N ARG A 193 16.76 -5.76 -20.23
CA ARG A 193 16.57 -4.89 -21.40
C ARG A 193 16.28 -3.46 -20.98
N ILE A 194 15.36 -3.26 -20.02
CA ILE A 194 15.05 -1.93 -19.46
C ILE A 194 16.31 -1.27 -18.91
N LEU A 195 17.13 -2.01 -18.13
CA LEU A 195 18.37 -1.47 -17.57
C LEU A 195 19.35 -1.04 -18.66
N LEU A 196 19.52 -1.86 -19.69
CA LEU A 196 20.44 -1.55 -20.81
C LEU A 196 19.97 -0.36 -21.62
N ASP A 197 18.65 -0.27 -21.91
CA ASP A 197 18.05 0.86 -22.63
C ASP A 197 18.25 2.17 -21.89
N GLU A 198 18.18 2.15 -20.55
CA GLU A 198 18.39 3.31 -19.68
C GLU A 198 19.89 3.59 -19.40
N GLY A 199 20.79 2.84 -20.06
CA GLY A 199 22.23 3.08 -19.98
C GLY A 199 22.89 2.62 -18.68
N ILE A 200 22.27 1.76 -17.89
CA ILE A 200 22.86 1.18 -16.68
C ILE A 200 24.00 0.24 -17.07
N LYS A 201 25.16 0.41 -16.44
CA LYS A 201 26.38 -0.34 -16.71
C LYS A 201 26.92 -1.14 -15.54
N SER A 202 26.60 -0.75 -14.32
CA SER A 202 26.98 -1.49 -13.10
C SER A 202 25.87 -1.46 -12.06
N SER A 203 25.88 -2.43 -11.16
CA SER A 203 24.89 -2.52 -10.09
C SER A 203 25.45 -3.29 -8.89
N ILE A 204 25.11 -2.85 -7.69
CA ILE A 204 25.27 -3.64 -6.47
C ILE A 204 23.91 -3.96 -5.89
N THR A 205 23.71 -5.20 -5.45
CA THR A 205 22.46 -5.74 -4.94
C THR A 205 22.67 -6.23 -3.52
N PHE A 206 21.86 -5.75 -2.58
CA PHE A 206 21.83 -6.26 -1.20
C PHE A 206 20.53 -7.00 -0.92
N PRO A 207 20.56 -8.11 -0.18
CA PRO A 207 19.33 -8.73 0.33
C PRO A 207 18.76 -7.89 1.48
N LEU A 208 17.44 -7.73 1.50
CA LEU A 208 16.69 -7.16 2.61
C LEU A 208 16.19 -8.31 3.48
N VAL A 209 16.69 -8.39 4.72
CA VAL A 209 16.44 -9.53 5.61
C VAL A 209 15.78 -9.06 6.91
N LYS A 210 14.59 -9.61 7.21
CA LYS A 210 13.84 -9.36 8.44
C LYS A 210 13.84 -10.62 9.31
N ASN A 211 14.34 -10.53 10.54
CA ASN A 211 14.38 -11.67 11.48
C ASN A 211 14.98 -12.95 10.88
N GLY A 212 16.01 -12.79 10.04
CA GLY A 212 16.66 -13.90 9.37
C GLY A 212 15.95 -14.42 8.11
N VAL A 213 14.81 -13.85 7.71
CA VAL A 213 14.05 -14.21 6.51
C VAL A 213 14.27 -13.13 5.44
N PRO A 214 14.70 -13.46 4.22
CA PRO A 214 14.74 -12.51 3.13
C PRO A 214 13.32 -12.06 2.75
N ILE A 215 13.09 -10.75 2.69
CA ILE A 215 11.82 -10.15 2.29
C ILE A 215 11.91 -9.41 0.96
N GLY A 216 13.11 -9.24 0.44
CA GLY A 216 13.35 -8.53 -0.81
C GLY A 216 14.82 -8.23 -1.05
N ILE A 217 15.05 -7.33 -1.97
CA ILE A 217 16.37 -6.85 -2.37
C ILE A 217 16.36 -5.35 -2.62
N ILE A 218 17.50 -4.72 -2.42
CA ILE A 218 17.75 -3.34 -2.81
C ILE A 218 18.90 -3.29 -3.82
N PHE A 219 18.72 -2.45 -4.85
CA PHE A 219 19.68 -2.21 -5.91
C PHE A 219 20.20 -0.78 -5.84
N PHE A 220 21.52 -0.63 -6.00
CA PHE A 220 22.14 0.64 -6.36
C PHE A 220 22.77 0.45 -7.73
N SER A 221 22.24 1.11 -8.74
CA SER A 221 22.64 0.95 -10.14
C SER A 221 23.29 2.23 -10.67
N SER A 222 24.25 2.09 -11.59
CA SER A 222 25.00 3.22 -12.15
C SER A 222 25.15 3.13 -13.66
N ALA A 223 25.16 4.30 -14.30
CA ALA A 223 25.51 4.45 -15.72
C ALA A 223 27.02 4.36 -15.99
N GLN A 224 27.86 4.23 -14.96
CA GLN A 224 29.29 4.05 -15.07
C GLN A 224 29.68 2.61 -14.81
N LYS A 225 30.76 2.13 -15.46
CA LYS A 225 31.35 0.81 -15.20
C LYS A 225 32.38 0.89 -14.06
N ASN A 226 32.58 -0.23 -13.39
CA ASN A 226 33.67 -0.44 -12.44
C ASN A 226 33.74 0.54 -11.28
N ILE A 227 32.56 1.03 -10.81
CA ILE A 227 32.52 2.03 -9.74
C ILE A 227 32.50 1.41 -8.33
N TYR A 228 32.01 0.18 -8.18
CA TYR A 228 31.85 -0.41 -6.86
C TYR A 228 33.14 -1.08 -6.37
N ASN A 229 33.70 -0.53 -5.30
CA ASN A 229 34.86 -1.06 -4.57
C ASN A 229 34.44 -1.50 -3.14
N GLU A 230 35.38 -2.06 -2.36
CA GLU A 230 35.12 -2.58 -1.02
C GLU A 230 34.57 -1.49 -0.07
N GLY A 231 35.08 -0.25 -0.14
CA GLY A 231 34.58 0.87 0.67
C GLY A 231 33.16 1.24 0.31
N HIS A 232 32.81 1.24 -0.98
CA HIS A 232 31.41 1.46 -1.41
C HIS A 232 30.48 0.32 -0.97
N ILE A 233 30.96 -0.93 -0.97
CA ILE A 233 30.19 -2.09 -0.53
C ILE A 233 29.85 -1.95 0.97
N GLU A 234 30.84 -1.61 1.80
CA GLU A 234 30.64 -1.46 3.24
C GLU A 234 29.71 -0.29 3.57
N PHE A 235 29.90 0.86 2.93
CA PHE A 235 29.05 2.03 3.12
C PHE A 235 27.61 1.74 2.70
N LEU A 236 27.39 1.20 1.49
CA LEU A 236 26.05 0.89 0.99
C LEU A 236 25.36 -0.24 1.77
N ARG A 237 26.11 -1.12 2.44
CA ARG A 237 25.55 -2.08 3.38
C ARG A 237 24.85 -1.38 4.54
N ASN A 238 25.51 -0.41 5.17
CA ASN A 238 24.93 0.35 6.28
C ASN A 238 23.70 1.16 5.83
N VAL A 239 23.76 1.73 4.61
CA VAL A 239 22.60 2.42 4.00
C VAL A 239 21.45 1.44 3.75
N ALA A 240 21.74 0.25 3.22
CA ALA A 240 20.73 -0.78 2.97
C ALA A 240 20.07 -1.30 4.26
N GLU A 241 20.83 -1.44 5.35
CA GLU A 241 20.31 -1.81 6.67
C GLU A 241 19.41 -0.71 7.25
N SER A 242 19.79 0.55 7.06
CA SER A 242 18.95 1.69 7.48
C SER A 242 17.64 1.75 6.66
N ILE A 243 17.73 1.57 5.35
CA ILE A 243 16.55 1.47 4.48
C ILE A 243 15.66 0.30 4.88
N MET A 244 16.27 -0.85 5.24
CA MET A 244 15.52 -2.02 5.70
C MET A 244 14.71 -1.71 6.97
N LEU A 245 15.27 -0.98 7.91
CA LEU A 245 14.57 -0.61 9.15
C LEU A 245 13.35 0.30 8.87
N ALA A 246 13.51 1.30 7.98
CA ALA A 246 12.41 2.17 7.55
C ALA A 246 11.33 1.38 6.79
N LEU A 247 11.75 0.49 5.91
CA LEU A 247 10.86 -0.37 5.14
C LEU A 247 10.06 -1.31 6.05
N ASP A 248 10.73 -1.95 7.02
CA ASP A 248 10.06 -2.84 7.99
C ASP A 248 8.97 -2.11 8.77
N ARG A 249 9.26 -0.88 9.23
CA ARG A 249 8.28 -0.03 9.90
C ARG A 249 7.10 0.29 8.98
N LYS A 250 7.38 0.70 7.73
CA LYS A 250 6.34 0.99 6.74
C LYS A 250 5.47 -0.25 6.48
N LEU A 251 6.06 -1.39 6.18
CA LEU A 251 5.33 -2.62 5.90
C LEU A 251 4.45 -3.06 7.09
N LEU A 252 4.95 -2.92 8.33
CA LEU A 252 4.16 -3.23 9.52
C LEU A 252 2.94 -2.30 9.65
N ILE A 253 3.14 -1.00 9.45
CA ILE A 253 2.02 -0.03 9.49
C ILE A 253 1.03 -0.33 8.38
N ASP A 254 1.49 -0.59 7.16
CA ASP A 254 0.64 -0.92 6.02
C ASP A 254 -0.18 -2.18 6.30
N GLU A 255 0.43 -3.24 6.83
CA GLU A 255 -0.25 -4.48 7.20
C GLU A 255 -1.30 -4.27 8.30
N MET A 256 -0.98 -3.47 9.33
CA MET A 256 -1.93 -3.12 10.38
C MET A 256 -3.13 -2.35 9.82
N VAL A 257 -2.89 -1.38 8.92
CA VAL A 257 -3.98 -0.61 8.30
C VAL A 257 -4.82 -1.51 7.40
N VAL A 258 -4.20 -2.34 6.56
CA VAL A 258 -4.93 -3.30 5.70
C VAL A 258 -5.77 -4.26 6.53
N SER A 259 -5.18 -4.88 7.56
CA SER A 259 -5.91 -5.83 8.42
C SER A 259 -7.08 -5.18 9.15
N SER A 260 -6.87 -3.96 9.69
CA SER A 260 -7.94 -3.20 10.35
C SER A 260 -9.04 -2.80 9.36
N THR A 261 -8.66 -2.36 8.17
CA THR A 261 -9.57 -1.99 7.07
C THR A 261 -10.44 -3.17 6.67
N LEU A 262 -9.80 -4.34 6.42
CA LEU A 262 -10.52 -5.55 6.05
C LEU A 262 -11.47 -6.03 7.17
N ALA A 263 -11.03 -5.98 8.42
CA ALA A 263 -11.90 -6.35 9.55
C ALA A 263 -13.14 -5.45 9.63
N LEU A 264 -12.98 -4.13 9.46
CA LEU A 264 -14.10 -3.19 9.46
C LEU A 264 -15.02 -3.38 8.25
N ALA A 265 -14.47 -3.59 7.06
CA ALA A 265 -15.23 -3.87 5.85
C ALA A 265 -16.00 -5.19 5.97
N THR A 266 -15.37 -6.25 6.50
CA THR A 266 -16.03 -7.54 6.75
C THR A 266 -17.21 -7.39 7.69
N LEU A 267 -17.07 -6.64 8.80
CA LEU A 267 -18.18 -6.37 9.71
C LEU A 267 -19.34 -5.61 9.05
N ALA A 268 -19.02 -4.74 8.09
CA ALA A 268 -20.04 -4.03 7.32
C ALA A 268 -20.78 -4.97 6.36
N GLU A 269 -20.05 -5.87 5.69
CA GLU A 269 -20.60 -6.82 4.71
C GLU A 269 -21.37 -7.99 5.33
N GLU A 270 -20.99 -8.43 6.52
CA GLU A 270 -21.74 -9.45 7.27
C GLU A 270 -23.23 -9.08 7.42
N ARG A 271 -23.54 -7.78 7.45
CA ARG A 271 -24.92 -7.29 7.47
C ARG A 271 -25.62 -7.36 6.11
N ASP A 272 -24.88 -7.32 5.01
CA ASP A 272 -25.41 -7.30 3.63
C ASP A 272 -25.49 -8.71 2.99
N ASN A 273 -25.25 -9.77 3.77
CA ASN A 273 -25.19 -11.15 3.26
C ASN A 273 -24.22 -11.36 2.07
N GLN A 274 -23.26 -10.48 1.90
CA GLN A 274 -22.19 -10.66 0.94
C GLN A 274 -21.11 -11.59 1.51
N THR A 275 -20.46 -12.36 0.67
CA THR A 275 -19.42 -13.27 1.12
C THR A 275 -18.10 -12.51 1.29
N GLY A 276 -17.32 -12.77 2.35
CA GLY A 276 -16.02 -12.13 2.59
C GLY A 276 -15.03 -12.23 1.42
N MET A 277 -15.29 -13.12 0.47
CA MET A 277 -14.54 -13.22 -0.79
C MET A 277 -14.75 -12.01 -1.73
N HIS A 278 -15.85 -11.25 -1.58
CA HIS A 278 -16.06 -10.02 -2.37
C HIS A 278 -14.97 -9.00 -2.09
N LEU A 279 -14.63 -8.74 -0.84
CA LEU A 279 -13.57 -7.78 -0.46
C LEU A 279 -12.21 -8.16 -1.05
N GLU A 280 -11.87 -9.44 -1.02
CA GLU A 280 -10.61 -9.95 -1.58
C GLU A 280 -10.59 -9.83 -3.11
N ARG A 281 -11.71 -10.11 -3.78
CA ARG A 281 -11.84 -9.93 -5.23
C ARG A 281 -11.77 -8.44 -5.62
N MET A 282 -12.48 -7.57 -4.90
CA MET A 282 -12.44 -6.11 -5.10
C MET A 282 -11.02 -5.58 -4.99
N ARG A 283 -10.32 -5.97 -3.92
CA ARG A 283 -8.90 -5.64 -3.71
C ARG A 283 -8.05 -6.09 -4.90
N SER A 284 -8.17 -7.36 -5.29
CA SER A 284 -7.35 -7.96 -6.34
C SER A 284 -7.62 -7.37 -7.73
N TYR A 285 -8.89 -7.14 -8.10
CA TYR A 285 -9.24 -6.54 -9.39
C TYR A 285 -8.81 -5.07 -9.47
N SER A 286 -9.02 -4.29 -8.40
CA SER A 286 -8.63 -2.88 -8.35
C SER A 286 -7.12 -2.71 -8.43
N THR A 287 -6.37 -3.53 -7.71
CA THR A 287 -4.90 -3.56 -7.76
C THR A 287 -4.41 -3.93 -9.15
N LEU A 288 -4.94 -5.00 -9.76
CA LEU A 288 -4.56 -5.41 -11.12
C LEU A 288 -4.82 -4.28 -12.13
N LEU A 289 -6.01 -3.67 -12.09
CA LEU A 289 -6.34 -2.59 -13.04
C LEU A 289 -5.40 -1.40 -12.86
N SER A 290 -5.11 -0.99 -11.63
CA SER A 290 -4.19 0.12 -11.36
C SER A 290 -2.74 -0.19 -11.78
N GLU A 291 -2.25 -1.41 -11.60
CA GLU A 291 -0.92 -1.84 -12.08
C GLU A 291 -0.82 -1.77 -13.63
N LEU A 292 -1.89 -2.17 -14.32
CA LEU A 292 -1.96 -2.08 -15.79
C LEU A 292 -2.03 -0.62 -16.27
N MET A 293 -2.79 0.22 -15.56
CA MET A 293 -2.89 1.65 -15.84
C MET A 293 -1.57 2.38 -15.59
N ALA A 294 -0.81 2.03 -14.56
CA ALA A 294 0.50 2.61 -14.27
C ALA A 294 1.51 2.44 -15.43
N ARG A 295 1.35 1.38 -16.23
CA ARG A 295 2.18 1.11 -17.42
C ARG A 295 1.68 1.83 -18.67
N ASN A 296 0.47 2.39 -18.63
CA ASN A 296 -0.12 3.13 -19.73
C ASN A 296 0.35 4.59 -19.69
N SER A 297 0.72 5.14 -20.83
CA SER A 297 1.27 6.52 -20.94
C SER A 297 0.30 7.60 -20.44
N ILE A 298 -1.01 7.35 -20.47
CA ILE A 298 -2.04 8.31 -20.06
C ILE A 298 -2.08 8.47 -18.53
N PHE A 299 -1.81 7.38 -17.79
CA PHE A 299 -1.95 7.35 -16.34
C PHE A 299 -0.62 7.27 -15.59
N SER A 300 0.48 7.08 -16.31
CA SER A 300 1.81 6.85 -15.72
C SER A 300 2.31 7.96 -14.79
N ASP A 301 1.82 9.17 -14.95
CA ASP A 301 2.17 10.31 -14.08
C ASP A 301 1.24 10.44 -12.86
N GLN A 302 0.10 9.73 -12.84
CA GLN A 302 -0.89 9.77 -11.77
C GLN A 302 -0.82 8.55 -10.86
N ILE A 303 -0.35 7.40 -11.38
CA ILE A 303 -0.33 6.12 -10.67
C ILE A 303 1.10 5.68 -10.44
N ASP A 304 1.56 5.79 -9.22
CA ASP A 304 2.82 5.22 -8.75
C ASP A 304 2.59 4.03 -7.80
N SER A 305 3.67 3.49 -7.23
CA SER A 305 3.60 2.36 -6.30
C SER A 305 2.82 2.66 -5.02
N ASP A 306 2.87 3.90 -4.54
CA ASP A 306 2.15 4.30 -3.33
C ASP A 306 0.64 4.45 -3.61
N TYR A 307 0.28 4.92 -4.81
CA TYR A 307 -1.10 4.94 -5.29
C TYR A 307 -1.68 3.53 -5.37
N ILE A 308 -0.95 2.58 -6.00
CA ILE A 308 -1.37 1.17 -6.13
C ILE A 308 -1.55 0.54 -4.74
N ALA A 309 -0.60 0.75 -3.82
CA ALA A 309 -0.68 0.24 -2.46
C ALA A 309 -1.86 0.85 -1.68
N SER A 310 -2.16 2.13 -1.91
CA SER A 310 -3.32 2.78 -1.29
C SER A 310 -4.64 2.25 -1.85
N LEU A 311 -4.72 2.00 -3.16
CA LEU A 311 -5.91 1.43 -3.79
C LEU A 311 -6.15 -0.02 -3.31
N ASP A 312 -5.09 -0.83 -3.22
CA ASP A 312 -5.12 -2.18 -2.64
C ASP A 312 -5.69 -2.17 -1.21
N ARG A 313 -5.27 -1.20 -0.41
CA ARG A 313 -5.65 -1.04 0.98
C ARG A 313 -7.10 -0.59 1.15
N PHE A 314 -7.57 0.35 0.33
CA PHE A 314 -8.81 1.09 0.59
C PHE A 314 -9.97 0.71 -0.32
N SER A 315 -9.77 -0.01 -1.42
CA SER A 315 -10.88 -0.49 -2.25
C SER A 315 -11.91 -1.35 -1.50
N PRO A 316 -11.54 -2.14 -0.45
CA PRO A 316 -12.53 -2.85 0.34
C PRO A 316 -13.50 -1.95 1.14
N LEU A 317 -13.13 -0.68 1.38
CA LEU A 317 -13.97 0.24 2.17
C LEU A 317 -15.09 0.92 1.38
N HIS A 318 -15.23 0.67 0.07
CA HIS A 318 -16.19 1.36 -0.77
C HIS A 318 -17.61 1.38 -0.16
N ASP A 319 -18.03 0.30 0.44
CA ASP A 319 -19.35 0.06 1.01
C ASP A 319 -19.43 0.16 2.53
N ILE A 320 -18.38 0.62 3.23
CA ILE A 320 -18.35 0.65 4.71
C ILE A 320 -19.51 1.41 5.33
N GLY A 321 -20.06 2.39 4.63
CA GLY A 321 -21.19 3.19 5.11
C GLY A 321 -22.53 2.45 5.13
N LYS A 322 -22.64 1.24 4.58
CA LYS A 322 -23.84 0.38 4.69
C LYS A 322 -24.20 0.06 6.14
N VAL A 323 -23.26 0.18 7.06
CA VAL A 323 -23.52 0.03 8.51
C VAL A 323 -24.59 0.99 9.04
N ALA A 324 -24.78 2.13 8.37
CA ALA A 324 -25.80 3.13 8.76
C ALA A 324 -27.18 2.89 8.14
N ILE A 325 -27.28 1.96 7.19
CA ILE A 325 -28.55 1.65 6.52
C ILE A 325 -29.34 0.67 7.39
N SER A 326 -30.65 0.93 7.58
CA SER A 326 -31.51 0.03 8.35
C SER A 326 -31.70 -1.31 7.64
N ASP A 327 -31.78 -2.41 8.40
CA ASP A 327 -31.97 -3.76 7.86
C ASP A 327 -33.25 -3.88 7.03
N SER A 328 -34.29 -3.11 7.34
CA SER A 328 -35.54 -3.07 6.57
C SER A 328 -35.35 -2.57 5.11
N ILE A 329 -34.28 -1.82 4.86
CA ILE A 329 -33.92 -1.34 3.53
C ILE A 329 -32.80 -2.19 2.95
N LEU A 330 -31.73 -2.44 3.72
CA LEU A 330 -30.55 -3.17 3.30
C LEU A 330 -30.90 -4.61 2.88
N LEU A 331 -31.69 -5.30 3.68
CA LEU A 331 -32.05 -6.71 3.48
C LEU A 331 -33.43 -6.89 2.82
N LYS A 332 -34.00 -5.85 2.23
CA LYS A 332 -35.33 -5.92 1.64
C LYS A 332 -35.37 -6.94 0.47
N PRO A 333 -36.21 -7.98 0.54
CA PRO A 333 -36.31 -9.01 -0.50
C PRO A 333 -37.10 -8.56 -1.73
N ALA A 334 -37.12 -7.26 -2.04
CA ALA A 334 -37.82 -6.65 -3.14
C ALA A 334 -37.09 -5.41 -3.66
N LYS A 335 -37.47 -4.88 -4.81
CA LYS A 335 -36.94 -3.60 -5.29
C LYS A 335 -37.21 -2.48 -4.30
N LEU A 336 -36.20 -1.65 -4.06
CA LEU A 336 -36.35 -0.45 -3.24
C LEU A 336 -37.27 0.55 -3.92
N THR A 337 -38.12 1.21 -3.15
CA THR A 337 -38.87 2.40 -3.60
C THR A 337 -37.88 3.56 -3.82
N ASN A 338 -38.31 4.63 -4.49
CA ASN A 338 -37.43 5.79 -4.73
C ASN A 338 -36.95 6.42 -3.41
N THR A 339 -37.80 6.44 -2.37
CA THR A 339 -37.42 6.95 -1.04
C THR A 339 -36.41 6.07 -0.37
N GLU A 340 -36.61 4.75 -0.36
CA GLU A 340 -35.66 3.78 0.18
C GLU A 340 -34.33 3.79 -0.57
N PHE A 341 -34.38 3.93 -1.90
CA PHE A 341 -33.17 4.06 -2.71
C PHE A 341 -32.41 5.36 -2.40
N SER A 342 -33.13 6.45 -2.11
CA SER A 342 -32.48 7.70 -1.66
C SER A 342 -31.79 7.53 -0.30
N ILE A 343 -32.37 6.73 0.60
CA ILE A 343 -31.71 6.37 1.87
C ILE A 343 -30.51 5.45 1.59
N MET A 344 -30.66 4.44 0.74
CA MET A 344 -29.56 3.55 0.38
C MET A 344 -28.33 4.32 -0.13
N LYS A 345 -28.52 5.33 -0.99
CA LYS A 345 -27.42 6.16 -1.51
C LYS A 345 -26.61 6.85 -0.41
N THR A 346 -27.18 7.09 0.77
CA THR A 346 -26.47 7.78 1.86
C THR A 346 -25.32 6.97 2.44
N HIS A 347 -25.19 5.66 2.11
CA HIS A 347 -24.03 4.88 2.57
C HIS A 347 -22.70 5.49 2.10
N THR A 348 -22.67 6.06 0.91
CA THR A 348 -21.45 6.69 0.36
C THR A 348 -21.00 7.87 1.22
N THR A 349 -21.89 8.81 1.49
CA THR A 349 -21.59 10.01 2.30
C THR A 349 -21.38 9.68 3.77
N TYR A 350 -22.08 8.67 4.31
CA TYR A 350 -21.88 8.24 5.68
C TYR A 350 -20.52 7.57 5.86
N GLY A 351 -20.14 6.69 4.95
CA GLY A 351 -18.81 6.06 4.95
C GLY A 351 -17.70 7.10 4.85
N GLY A 352 -17.81 8.05 3.91
CA GLY A 352 -16.87 9.16 3.79
C GLY A 352 -16.77 10.02 5.06
N LYS A 353 -17.91 10.27 5.75
CA LYS A 353 -17.92 10.98 7.04
C LYS A 353 -17.14 10.22 8.12
N VAL A 354 -17.33 8.92 8.24
CA VAL A 354 -16.63 8.09 9.23
C VAL A 354 -15.13 8.10 8.98
N LEU A 355 -14.72 7.92 7.72
CA LEU A 355 -13.31 7.93 7.35
C LEU A 355 -12.66 9.31 7.54
N ARG A 356 -13.38 10.42 7.28
CA ARG A 356 -12.87 11.78 7.59
C ARG A 356 -12.63 11.98 9.07
N LEU A 357 -13.54 11.54 9.94
CA LEU A 357 -13.34 11.62 11.39
C LEU A 357 -12.10 10.83 11.85
N ALA A 358 -11.85 9.66 11.24
CA ALA A 358 -10.65 8.87 11.50
C ALA A 358 -9.39 9.61 11.00
N ASP A 359 -9.44 10.18 9.79
CA ASP A 359 -8.32 10.90 9.18
C ASP A 359 -7.96 12.18 9.94
N GLU A 360 -8.95 12.94 10.43
CA GLU A 360 -8.73 14.15 11.23
C GLU A 360 -7.89 13.89 12.49
N ASN A 361 -8.08 12.75 13.13
CA ASN A 361 -7.30 12.39 14.31
C ASN A 361 -5.82 12.11 13.95
N VAL A 362 -5.57 11.53 12.79
CA VAL A 362 -4.23 11.25 12.28
C VAL A 362 -3.59 12.53 11.74
N ARG A 363 -4.36 13.41 11.09
CA ARG A 363 -3.91 14.72 10.58
C ARG A 363 -3.37 15.64 11.69
N LYS A 364 -3.88 15.55 12.90
CA LYS A 364 -3.31 16.27 14.05
C LYS A 364 -1.84 15.91 14.35
N GLN A 365 -1.39 14.78 13.82
CA GLN A 365 -0.02 14.28 13.92
C GLN A 365 0.77 14.47 12.61
N GLY A 366 0.23 15.23 11.64
CA GLY A 366 0.89 15.53 10.38
C GLY A 366 0.63 14.54 9.24
N TYR A 367 -0.34 13.60 9.39
CA TYR A 367 -0.62 12.56 8.39
C TYR A 367 -2.03 12.67 7.84
N SER A 368 -2.22 12.18 6.60
CA SER A 368 -3.51 11.76 6.06
C SER A 368 -3.35 10.31 5.56
N ILE A 369 -4.09 9.42 6.17
CA ILE A 369 -4.05 7.99 5.81
C ILE A 369 -5.26 7.63 4.94
N PHE A 370 -6.44 8.15 5.26
CA PHE A 370 -7.70 7.71 4.67
C PHE A 370 -8.14 8.53 3.45
N GLY A 371 -7.30 9.43 2.91
CA GLY A 371 -7.69 10.30 1.80
C GLY A 371 -8.29 9.53 0.61
N MET A 372 -7.59 8.52 0.10
CA MET A 372 -8.08 7.68 -1.00
C MET A 372 -9.30 6.84 -0.59
N GLY A 373 -9.36 6.37 0.65
CA GLY A 373 -10.54 5.66 1.17
C GLY A 373 -11.79 6.52 1.16
N ILE A 374 -11.67 7.81 1.49
CA ILE A 374 -12.76 8.78 1.42
C ILE A 374 -13.21 8.96 -0.04
N GLU A 375 -12.26 9.18 -0.97
CA GLU A 375 -12.55 9.30 -2.40
C GLU A 375 -13.32 8.09 -2.92
N ILE A 376 -12.83 6.89 -2.65
CA ILE A 376 -13.46 5.63 -3.08
C ILE A 376 -14.87 5.51 -2.52
N THR A 377 -15.01 5.65 -1.21
CA THR A 377 -16.29 5.46 -0.54
C THR A 377 -17.34 6.44 -1.02
N GLU A 378 -16.96 7.68 -1.27
CA GLU A 378 -17.91 8.71 -1.75
C GLU A 378 -18.15 8.64 -3.25
N GLY A 379 -17.15 8.23 -4.05
CA GLY A 379 -17.21 8.41 -5.50
C GLY A 379 -17.42 7.13 -6.32
N HIS A 380 -17.42 5.92 -5.73
CA HIS A 380 -17.52 4.68 -6.52
C HIS A 380 -18.84 4.49 -7.24
N HIS A 381 -19.88 5.24 -6.89
CA HIS A 381 -21.18 5.29 -7.58
C HIS A 381 -21.37 6.54 -8.43
N GLU A 382 -20.36 7.40 -8.55
CA GLU A 382 -20.37 8.45 -9.56
C GLU A 382 -20.25 7.82 -10.95
N ARG A 383 -20.81 8.50 -11.95
CA ARG A 383 -20.81 8.04 -13.33
C ARG A 383 -20.11 9.05 -14.21
N TRP A 384 -19.39 8.57 -15.20
CA TRP A 384 -18.67 9.44 -16.14
C TRP A 384 -19.57 10.51 -16.80
N ASP A 385 -20.86 10.17 -17.03
CA ASP A 385 -21.85 11.04 -17.61
C ASP A 385 -22.51 12.04 -16.61
N GLY A 386 -22.06 12.08 -15.35
CA GLY A 386 -22.60 12.96 -14.31
C GLY A 386 -23.95 12.55 -13.73
N ARG A 387 -24.48 11.38 -14.11
CA ARG A 387 -25.78 10.85 -13.60
C ARG A 387 -25.61 9.95 -12.38
N GLY A 388 -24.44 9.95 -11.79
CA GLY A 388 -24.11 9.19 -10.60
C GLY A 388 -24.59 9.83 -9.31
N TYR A 389 -24.10 9.34 -8.20
CA TYR A 389 -24.36 9.88 -6.86
C TYR A 389 -23.13 9.66 -5.97
N PRO A 390 -22.95 10.39 -4.87
CA PRO A 390 -23.90 11.33 -4.22
C PRO A 390 -23.84 12.76 -4.76
N PHE A 391 -22.76 13.17 -5.44
CA PHE A 391 -22.50 14.56 -5.81
C PHE A 391 -22.83 14.88 -7.27
N GLY A 392 -23.02 13.86 -8.12
CA GLY A 392 -23.25 14.02 -9.55
C GLY A 392 -22.00 14.55 -10.28
N LEU A 393 -20.83 14.12 -9.85
CA LEU A 393 -19.56 14.45 -10.51
C LEU A 393 -19.50 13.80 -11.89
N ASP A 394 -18.89 14.52 -12.85
CA ASP A 394 -18.73 14.05 -14.21
C ASP A 394 -17.27 14.00 -14.65
N GLY A 395 -16.96 13.16 -15.59
CA GLY A 395 -15.65 13.07 -16.23
C GLY A 395 -14.49 12.99 -15.25
N GLU A 396 -13.50 13.85 -15.42
CA GLU A 396 -12.30 13.88 -14.60
C GLU A 396 -12.50 14.52 -13.21
N ASN A 397 -13.67 15.12 -12.94
CA ASN A 397 -14.01 15.58 -11.61
C ASN A 397 -14.23 14.40 -10.62
N ILE A 398 -14.49 13.19 -11.15
CA ILE A 398 -14.52 11.96 -10.36
C ILE A 398 -13.09 11.56 -10.04
N PRO A 399 -12.70 11.35 -8.76
CA PRO A 399 -11.38 10.86 -8.41
C PRO A 399 -11.00 9.59 -9.18
N LEU A 400 -9.75 9.49 -9.62
CA LEU A 400 -9.31 8.33 -10.40
C LEU A 400 -9.46 7.01 -9.66
N SER A 401 -9.24 7.01 -8.34
CA SER A 401 -9.49 5.88 -7.44
C SER A 401 -10.93 5.39 -7.50
N SER A 402 -11.88 6.31 -7.50
CA SER A 402 -13.32 6.01 -7.62
C SER A 402 -13.68 5.45 -9.00
N ARG A 403 -13.10 6.01 -10.08
CA ARG A 403 -13.32 5.49 -11.45
C ARG A 403 -12.80 4.07 -11.63
N ILE A 404 -11.68 3.72 -10.99
CA ILE A 404 -11.13 2.36 -11.00
C ILE A 404 -12.05 1.41 -10.24
N VAL A 405 -12.45 1.79 -9.01
CA VAL A 405 -13.28 0.95 -8.15
C VAL A 405 -14.67 0.76 -8.75
N ALA A 406 -15.26 1.76 -9.39
CA ALA A 406 -16.55 1.63 -10.08
C ALA A 406 -16.55 0.50 -11.14
N VAL A 407 -15.49 0.38 -11.94
CA VAL A 407 -15.35 -0.71 -12.94
C VAL A 407 -15.26 -2.06 -12.25
N THR A 408 -14.44 -2.17 -11.21
CA THR A 408 -14.16 -3.44 -10.54
C THR A 408 -15.30 -3.91 -9.65
N ASP A 409 -16.04 -3.01 -9.04
CA ASP A 409 -17.26 -3.34 -8.28
C ASP A 409 -18.34 -3.89 -9.20
N VAL A 410 -18.62 -3.21 -10.31
CA VAL A 410 -19.60 -3.69 -11.28
C VAL A 410 -19.14 -5.01 -11.90
N PHE A 411 -17.84 -5.19 -12.20
CA PHE A 411 -17.30 -6.46 -12.68
C PHE A 411 -17.58 -7.58 -11.69
N ASP A 412 -17.25 -7.38 -10.41
CA ASP A 412 -17.48 -8.38 -9.38
C ASP A 412 -18.98 -8.65 -9.16
N ALA A 413 -19.80 -7.60 -9.16
CA ALA A 413 -21.25 -7.73 -9.02
C ALA A 413 -21.92 -8.54 -10.13
N LEU A 414 -21.39 -8.50 -11.33
CA LEU A 414 -21.92 -9.23 -12.49
C LEU A 414 -21.36 -10.65 -12.56
N ALA A 415 -20.07 -10.82 -12.27
CA ALA A 415 -19.32 -12.06 -12.44
C ALA A 415 -19.41 -13.02 -11.25
N SER A 416 -19.94 -12.57 -10.10
CA SER A 416 -20.00 -13.36 -8.87
C SER A 416 -21.40 -13.80 -8.52
N LYS A 417 -21.52 -14.98 -7.87
CA LYS A 417 -22.79 -15.51 -7.39
C LYS A 417 -23.32 -14.63 -6.25
N ARG A 418 -24.57 -14.19 -6.37
CA ARG A 418 -25.29 -13.48 -5.32
C ARG A 418 -26.54 -14.27 -4.91
N PRO A 419 -27.09 -14.09 -3.69
CA PRO A 419 -28.24 -14.86 -3.23
C PRO A 419 -29.46 -14.86 -4.17
N TYR A 420 -29.62 -13.80 -4.97
CA TYR A 420 -30.79 -13.59 -5.83
C TYR A 420 -30.46 -13.54 -7.32
N LYS A 421 -29.18 -13.77 -7.73
CA LYS A 421 -28.75 -13.66 -9.12
C LYS A 421 -27.68 -14.67 -9.46
N GLN A 422 -27.86 -15.40 -10.54
CA GLN A 422 -26.79 -16.23 -11.12
C GLN A 422 -25.70 -15.33 -11.71
N PRO A 423 -24.41 -15.69 -11.56
CA PRO A 423 -23.32 -14.94 -12.17
C PRO A 423 -23.43 -14.99 -13.70
N LEU A 424 -23.06 -13.90 -14.34
CA LEU A 424 -22.80 -13.88 -15.76
C LEU A 424 -21.45 -14.53 -16.06
N SER A 425 -21.29 -15.04 -17.27
CA SER A 425 -19.99 -15.48 -17.74
C SER A 425 -19.00 -14.32 -17.82
N PHE A 426 -17.71 -14.63 -17.85
CA PHE A 426 -16.68 -13.60 -18.02
C PHE A 426 -16.94 -12.75 -19.27
N ASP A 427 -17.24 -13.39 -20.41
CA ASP A 427 -17.39 -12.69 -21.68
C ASP A 427 -18.67 -11.81 -21.72
N GLU A 428 -19.78 -12.25 -21.10
CA GLU A 428 -20.99 -11.44 -20.93
C GLU A 428 -20.74 -10.25 -20.01
N THR A 429 -20.00 -10.45 -18.91
CA THR A 429 -19.64 -9.38 -17.98
C THR A 429 -18.79 -8.31 -18.68
N VAL A 430 -17.77 -8.73 -19.43
CA VAL A 430 -16.93 -7.84 -20.22
C VAL A 430 -17.76 -7.05 -21.24
N ALA A 431 -18.64 -7.72 -22.00
CA ALA A 431 -19.47 -7.06 -23.00
C ALA A 431 -20.35 -5.95 -22.40
N LEU A 432 -20.94 -6.18 -21.23
CA LEU A 432 -21.73 -5.17 -20.52
C LEU A 432 -20.87 -3.99 -20.07
N ILE A 433 -19.70 -4.22 -19.48
CA ILE A 433 -18.79 -3.16 -19.05
C ILE A 433 -18.34 -2.30 -20.23
N LEU A 434 -17.97 -2.93 -21.35
CA LEU A 434 -17.56 -2.21 -22.55
C LEU A 434 -18.68 -1.36 -23.13
N SER A 435 -19.95 -1.82 -23.06
CA SER A 435 -21.11 -1.07 -23.55
C SER A 435 -21.41 0.18 -22.75
N GLU A 436 -20.93 0.29 -21.50
CA GLU A 436 -21.11 1.44 -20.62
C GLU A 436 -19.91 2.40 -20.64
N SER A 437 -18.96 2.22 -21.57
CA SER A 437 -17.84 3.15 -21.77
C SER A 437 -18.33 4.54 -22.19
N GLY A 438 -17.85 5.58 -21.55
CA GLY A 438 -18.24 6.96 -21.79
C GLY A 438 -19.59 7.37 -21.19
N THR A 439 -20.30 6.42 -20.56
CA THR A 439 -21.54 6.68 -19.82
C THR A 439 -21.35 6.41 -18.32
N HIS A 440 -21.24 5.17 -17.93
CA HIS A 440 -20.94 4.81 -16.55
C HIS A 440 -19.46 4.96 -16.25
N PHE A 441 -18.59 4.50 -17.13
CA PHE A 441 -17.16 4.36 -16.90
C PHE A 441 -16.32 5.33 -17.74
N ASP A 442 -15.18 5.73 -17.20
CA ASP A 442 -14.14 6.47 -17.93
C ASP A 442 -13.65 5.64 -19.12
N PRO A 443 -13.81 6.14 -20.37
CA PRO A 443 -13.41 5.39 -21.57
C PRO A 443 -11.92 5.02 -21.57
N ARG A 444 -11.05 5.84 -20.95
CA ARG A 444 -9.61 5.54 -20.88
C ARG A 444 -9.30 4.40 -19.91
N VAL A 445 -10.06 4.27 -18.82
CA VAL A 445 -9.96 3.13 -17.89
C VAL A 445 -10.46 1.87 -18.59
N ILE A 446 -11.55 1.98 -19.35
CA ILE A 446 -12.10 0.85 -20.13
C ILE A 446 -11.16 0.42 -21.24
N ASP A 447 -10.44 1.33 -21.89
CA ASP A 447 -9.41 0.98 -22.88
C ASP A 447 -8.29 0.13 -22.26
N VAL A 448 -7.80 0.50 -21.07
CA VAL A 448 -6.80 -0.32 -20.39
C VAL A 448 -7.38 -1.68 -19.98
N PHE A 449 -8.59 -1.72 -19.44
CA PHE A 449 -9.28 -2.95 -19.09
C PHE A 449 -9.42 -3.89 -20.30
N SER A 450 -9.95 -3.38 -21.43
CA SER A 450 -10.21 -4.15 -22.64
C SER A 450 -8.95 -4.71 -23.30
N ASN A 451 -7.85 -3.95 -23.26
CA ASN A 451 -6.57 -4.38 -23.81
C ASN A 451 -5.85 -5.43 -22.95
N ASN A 452 -6.34 -5.72 -21.75
CA ASN A 452 -5.70 -6.62 -20.77
C ASN A 452 -6.63 -7.73 -20.25
N LEU A 453 -7.65 -8.11 -21.01
CA LEU A 453 -8.66 -9.11 -20.61
C LEU A 453 -8.06 -10.47 -20.24
N THR A 454 -6.93 -10.87 -20.82
CA THR A 454 -6.24 -12.12 -20.47
C THR A 454 -5.83 -12.13 -18.99
N SER A 455 -5.30 -11.02 -18.47
CA SER A 455 -4.90 -10.89 -17.06
C SER A 455 -6.11 -10.92 -16.12
N PHE A 456 -7.19 -10.24 -16.51
CA PHE A 456 -8.45 -10.29 -15.76
C PHE A 456 -9.08 -11.67 -15.77
N LYS A 457 -9.06 -12.35 -16.89
CA LYS A 457 -9.60 -13.72 -17.04
C LYS A 457 -8.82 -14.73 -16.16
N ALA A 458 -7.50 -14.60 -16.12
CA ALA A 458 -6.67 -15.43 -15.25
C ALA A 458 -7.03 -15.23 -13.75
N LEU A 459 -7.19 -13.97 -13.32
CA LEU A 459 -7.56 -13.64 -11.94
C LEU A 459 -9.01 -14.09 -11.62
N TYR A 460 -9.96 -13.91 -12.55
CA TYR A 460 -11.33 -14.42 -12.44
C TYR A 460 -11.36 -15.94 -12.23
N HIS A 461 -10.60 -16.71 -13.04
CA HIS A 461 -10.55 -18.17 -12.89
C HIS A 461 -9.90 -18.60 -11.57
N ARG A 462 -8.90 -17.87 -11.07
CA ARG A 462 -8.31 -18.15 -9.76
C ARG A 462 -9.38 -18.11 -8.66
N PHE A 463 -10.25 -17.12 -8.65
CA PHE A 463 -11.34 -17.03 -7.68
C PHE A 463 -12.47 -18.02 -7.95
N SER A 464 -12.75 -18.33 -9.22
CA SER A 464 -13.80 -19.31 -9.59
C SER A 464 -13.41 -20.75 -9.27
N ALA A 465 -12.14 -21.09 -9.24
CA ALA A 465 -11.64 -22.42 -8.89
C ALA A 465 -11.65 -22.71 -7.39
N THR A 466 -11.91 -21.71 -6.56
CA THR A 466 -11.98 -21.82 -5.10
C THR A 466 -13.40 -22.18 -4.61
N TYR A 467 -14.36 -22.33 -5.52
CA TYR A 467 -15.73 -22.79 -5.32
C TYR A 467 -15.91 -24.16 -5.98
#